data_6f79c96c7d24e9d52d41e7a1198e2213
#
_entry.id   6f79c96c7d24e9d52d41e7a1198e2213
#
_cell.length_a   1.000
_cell.length_b   1.000
_cell.length_c   1.000
_cell.angle_alpha   90.00
_cell.angle_beta   90.00
_cell.angle_gamma   90.00
#
_symmetry.space_group_name_H-M   'P 1'
#
loop_
_entity.id
_entity.type
_entity.pdbx_description
1 polymer ?
#
loop_
_entity_poly.entity_id
_entity_poly.type
_entity_poly.pdbx_seq_one_letter_code
_entity_poly.pdbx_strand_id
1 'polypeptide(L)'
;MTVALTGECADEIFGGYPWYRDPAVREKYGFPWAQSTAYRASFIKPGVLGGIDPAAFVDERYRATLAQTSVRPGLPAAEQRMRQMMNLNFKWFMQTLLDRKDRMSMYSGLEVRVPFCDYRIAEYLYSVPWEFKDYHGQEKGLLREA
;
A
#
# COMPACT_ATOMS: atom_id res chain seq x y z
N MET A 1 0.86 24.71 18.80
CA MET A 1 0.75 23.79 17.66
C MET A 1 -0.49 22.95 17.86
N THR A 2 -1.33 22.83 16.84
CA THR A 2 -2.56 22.02 16.92
C THR A 2 -2.23 20.59 16.47
N VAL A 3 -2.78 19.61 17.17
CA VAL A 3 -2.60 18.18 16.89
C VAL A 3 -3.90 17.61 16.37
N ALA A 4 -3.84 16.81 15.30
CA ALA A 4 -4.96 16.04 14.77
C ALA A 4 -4.63 14.55 14.72
N LEU A 5 -5.60 13.69 15.05
CA LEU A 5 -5.53 12.25 14.81
C LEU A 5 -6.24 11.92 13.51
N THR A 6 -5.64 11.07 12.68
CA THR A 6 -6.23 10.63 11.41
C THR A 6 -6.19 9.12 11.26
N GLY A 7 -7.08 8.60 10.38
CA GLY A 7 -7.19 7.18 10.07
C GLY A 7 -6.22 6.67 8.99
N GLU A 8 -5.19 7.43 8.64
CA GLU A 8 -4.18 6.97 7.67
C GLU A 8 -3.58 5.63 8.12
N CYS A 9 -3.17 4.81 7.19
CA CYS A 9 -2.67 3.46 7.34
C CYS A 9 -3.75 2.38 7.59
N ALA A 10 -4.97 2.73 7.97
CA ALA A 10 -6.02 1.74 8.18
C ALA A 10 -6.34 0.95 6.90
N ASP A 11 -6.36 1.61 5.74
CA ASP A 11 -6.65 0.96 4.47
C ASP A 11 -5.54 0.00 4.04
N GLU A 12 -4.29 0.32 4.34
CA GLU A 12 -3.13 -0.51 4.05
C GLU A 12 -3.10 -1.77 4.89
N ILE A 13 -3.39 -1.67 6.20
CA ILE A 13 -3.27 -2.80 7.13
C ILE A 13 -4.53 -3.67 7.20
N PHE A 14 -5.71 -3.08 6.97
CA PHE A 14 -6.99 -3.82 6.96
C PHE A 14 -7.51 -4.12 5.55
N GLY A 15 -6.82 -3.68 4.49
CA GLY A 15 -7.22 -3.96 3.12
C GLY A 15 -8.44 -3.17 2.64
N GLY A 16 -8.51 -1.87 2.96
CA GLY A 16 -9.64 -1.02 2.62
C GLY A 16 -9.72 -0.56 1.17
N TYR A 17 -8.66 -0.70 0.39
CA TYR A 17 -8.65 -0.22 -0.99
C TYR A 17 -9.41 -1.13 -1.96
N PRO A 18 -10.04 -0.57 -3.02
CA PRO A 18 -10.81 -1.35 -4.00
C PRO A 18 -10.00 -2.46 -4.68
N TRP A 19 -8.70 -2.24 -4.91
CA TRP A 19 -7.85 -3.25 -5.57
C TRP A 19 -7.60 -4.51 -4.76
N TYR A 20 -7.92 -4.55 -3.47
CA TYR A 20 -7.92 -5.80 -2.71
C TYR A 20 -9.10 -6.70 -3.08
N ARG A 21 -10.24 -6.10 -3.47
CA ARG A 21 -11.50 -6.80 -3.72
C ARG A 21 -11.76 -7.11 -5.18
N ASP A 22 -11.27 -6.26 -6.08
CA ASP A 22 -11.40 -6.46 -7.52
C ASP A 22 -10.34 -7.46 -8.02
N PRO A 23 -10.72 -8.72 -8.39
CA PRO A 23 -9.79 -9.72 -8.87
C PRO A 23 -9.05 -9.28 -10.14
N ALA A 24 -9.70 -8.50 -11.01
CA ALA A 24 -9.10 -8.03 -12.26
C ALA A 24 -7.93 -7.06 -12.01
N VAL A 25 -7.98 -6.32 -10.89
CA VAL A 25 -6.89 -5.42 -10.48
C VAL A 25 -5.90 -6.16 -9.59
N ARG A 26 -6.40 -6.96 -8.64
CA ARG A 26 -5.58 -7.70 -7.69
C ARG A 26 -4.59 -8.65 -8.36
N GLU A 27 -5.04 -9.38 -9.36
CA GLU A 27 -4.21 -10.39 -10.06
C GLU A 27 -3.35 -9.78 -11.18
N LYS A 28 -3.55 -8.51 -11.50
CA LYS A 28 -2.78 -7.84 -12.53
C LYS A 28 -1.33 -7.63 -12.09
N TYR A 29 -0.42 -7.79 -13.03
CA TYR A 29 0.99 -7.51 -12.81
C TYR A 29 1.24 -5.99 -12.61
N GLY A 30 2.10 -5.63 -11.66
CA GLY A 30 2.48 -4.26 -11.37
C GLY A 30 1.80 -3.67 -10.13
N PHE A 31 2.10 -2.41 -9.86
CA PHE A 31 1.50 -1.70 -8.74
C PHE A 31 0.03 -1.35 -9.04
N PRO A 32 -0.94 -1.74 -8.18
CA PRO A 32 -2.37 -1.57 -8.48
C PRO A 32 -2.80 -0.12 -8.71
N TRP A 33 -2.18 0.81 -8.01
CA TRP A 33 -2.46 2.25 -8.12
C TRP A 33 -1.71 2.96 -9.24
N ALA A 34 -0.83 2.25 -9.97
CA ALA A 34 0.08 2.84 -10.94
C ALA A 34 0.08 2.05 -12.26
N GLN A 35 -1.09 1.93 -12.88
CA GLN A 35 -1.34 1.03 -14.01
C GLN A 35 -0.58 1.38 -15.32
N SER A 36 -0.12 2.63 -15.49
CA SER A 36 0.62 3.02 -16.70
C SER A 36 1.83 3.88 -16.35
N THR A 37 3.00 3.26 -16.29
CA THR A 37 4.27 3.97 -16.14
C THR A 37 4.58 4.83 -17.36
N ALA A 38 4.30 4.34 -18.56
CA ALA A 38 4.51 5.09 -19.79
C ALA A 38 3.72 6.41 -19.83
N TYR A 39 2.43 6.36 -19.46
CA TYR A 39 1.61 7.56 -19.35
C TYR A 39 2.17 8.56 -18.34
N ARG A 40 2.58 8.10 -17.16
CA ARG A 40 3.18 8.96 -16.14
C ARG A 40 4.51 9.56 -16.58
N ALA A 41 5.34 8.77 -17.26
CA ALA A 41 6.61 9.22 -17.79
C ALA A 41 6.45 10.29 -18.89
N SER A 42 5.33 10.29 -19.63
CA SER A 42 5.07 11.29 -20.68
C SER A 42 4.96 12.74 -20.18
N PHE A 43 4.73 12.92 -18.87
CA PHE A 43 4.71 14.26 -18.25
C PHE A 43 6.12 14.77 -17.86
N ILE A 44 7.12 13.92 -17.95
CA ILE A 44 8.50 14.27 -17.56
C ILE A 44 9.23 14.79 -18.80
N LYS A 45 9.88 15.95 -18.66
CA LYS A 45 10.66 16.53 -19.75
C LYS A 45 11.81 15.60 -20.17
N PRO A 46 12.08 15.45 -21.47
CA PRO A 46 13.27 14.74 -21.95
C PRO A 46 14.55 15.25 -21.26
N GLY A 47 15.44 14.34 -20.89
CA GLY A 47 16.69 14.66 -20.22
C GLY A 47 16.63 14.72 -18.70
N VAL A 48 15.47 14.91 -18.09
CA VAL A 48 15.33 14.90 -16.61
C VAL A 48 15.62 13.52 -16.03
N LEU A 49 15.30 12.47 -16.78
CA LEU A 49 15.50 11.08 -16.34
C LEU A 49 16.96 10.59 -16.47
N GLY A 50 17.86 11.38 -17.08
CA GLY A 50 19.29 11.04 -17.13
C GLY A 50 19.61 9.66 -17.72
N GLY A 51 18.80 9.17 -18.67
CA GLY A 51 18.97 7.83 -19.26
C GLY A 51 18.29 6.69 -18.50
N ILE A 52 17.57 6.99 -17.41
CA ILE A 52 16.76 5.99 -16.69
C ILE A 52 15.55 5.62 -17.56
N ASP A 53 15.32 4.32 -17.76
CA ASP A 53 14.07 3.78 -18.27
C ASP A 53 13.05 3.67 -17.13
N PRO A 54 11.99 4.48 -17.11
CA PRO A 54 11.00 4.45 -16.03
C PRO A 54 10.24 3.12 -15.92
N ALA A 55 10.00 2.44 -17.04
CA ALA A 55 9.31 1.18 -17.05
C ALA A 55 10.17 0.07 -16.41
N ALA A 56 11.41 -0.02 -16.82
CA ALA A 56 12.37 -0.96 -16.26
C ALA A 56 12.61 -0.70 -14.76
N PHE A 57 12.74 0.56 -14.36
CA PHE A 57 12.91 0.94 -12.95
C PHE A 57 11.73 0.50 -12.08
N VAL A 58 10.50 0.81 -12.52
CA VAL A 58 9.29 0.44 -11.78
C VAL A 58 9.13 -1.08 -11.69
N ASP A 59 9.41 -1.80 -12.78
CA ASP A 59 9.35 -3.25 -12.82
C ASP A 59 10.37 -3.91 -11.87
N GLU A 60 11.60 -3.42 -11.86
CA GLU A 60 12.63 -3.88 -10.92
C GLU A 60 12.18 -3.72 -9.46
N ARG A 61 11.64 -2.54 -9.10
CA ARG A 61 11.16 -2.25 -7.74
C ARG A 61 9.98 -3.14 -7.35
N TYR A 62 9.06 -3.37 -8.29
CA TYR A 62 7.94 -4.28 -8.08
C TYR A 62 8.43 -5.71 -7.79
N ARG A 63 9.28 -6.26 -8.64
CA ARG A 63 9.83 -7.62 -8.47
C ARG A 63 10.65 -7.77 -7.20
N ALA A 64 11.50 -6.81 -6.89
CA ALA A 64 12.29 -6.80 -5.66
C ALA A 64 11.41 -6.79 -4.41
N THR A 65 10.30 -6.06 -4.44
CA THR A 65 9.34 -6.03 -3.32
C THR A 65 8.63 -7.37 -3.16
N LEU A 66 8.20 -8.00 -4.25
CA LEU A 66 7.60 -9.33 -4.19
C LEU A 66 8.58 -10.38 -3.64
N ALA A 67 9.83 -10.34 -4.08
CA ALA A 67 10.86 -11.27 -3.62
C ALA A 67 11.17 -11.14 -2.12
N GLN A 68 10.97 -9.96 -1.55
CA GLN A 68 11.16 -9.69 -0.12
C GLN A 68 9.90 -9.94 0.71
N THR A 69 8.78 -10.31 0.07
CA THR A 69 7.53 -10.57 0.79
C THR A 69 7.65 -11.87 1.59
N SER A 70 7.50 -11.76 2.90
CA SER A 70 7.46 -12.93 3.77
C SER A 70 6.16 -13.71 3.56
N VAL A 71 6.27 -14.93 3.07
CA VAL A 71 5.14 -15.83 2.83
C VAL A 71 5.38 -17.13 3.57
N ARG A 72 4.41 -17.55 4.39
CA ARG A 72 4.48 -18.84 5.09
C ARG A 72 4.33 -19.96 4.05
N PRO A 73 5.16 -21.02 4.12
CA PRO A 73 4.98 -22.19 3.27
C PRO A 73 3.59 -22.82 3.42
N GLY A 74 3.01 -23.25 2.32
CA GLY A 74 1.70 -23.92 2.31
C GLY A 74 0.47 -23.00 2.32
N LEU A 75 0.66 -21.68 2.30
CA LEU A 75 -0.47 -20.76 2.16
C LEU A 75 -1.12 -20.87 0.77
N PRO A 76 -2.47 -20.79 0.69
CA PRO A 76 -3.17 -20.69 -0.59
C PRO A 76 -2.67 -19.51 -1.43
N ALA A 77 -2.69 -19.66 -2.76
CA ALA A 77 -2.19 -18.62 -3.68
C ALA A 77 -2.87 -17.25 -3.47
N ALA A 78 -4.17 -17.27 -3.18
CA ALA A 78 -4.91 -16.04 -2.87
C ALA A 78 -4.36 -15.32 -1.63
N GLU A 79 -4.08 -16.05 -0.56
CA GLU A 79 -3.49 -15.48 0.67
C GLU A 79 -2.06 -14.98 0.42
N GLN A 80 -1.28 -15.71 -0.38
CA GLN A 80 0.06 -15.23 -0.78
C GLN A 80 -0.05 -13.91 -1.53
N ARG A 81 -1.00 -13.82 -2.47
CA ARG A 81 -1.24 -12.58 -3.23
C ARG A 81 -1.66 -11.43 -2.32
N MET A 82 -2.53 -11.67 -1.33
CA MET A 82 -2.92 -10.63 -0.36
C MET A 82 -1.72 -10.11 0.45
N ARG A 83 -0.82 -10.98 0.88
CA ARG A 83 0.41 -10.58 1.58
C ARG A 83 1.34 -9.77 0.70
N GLN A 84 1.48 -10.15 -0.56
CA GLN A 84 2.23 -9.35 -1.55
C GLN A 84 1.62 -7.97 -1.72
N MET A 85 0.30 -7.88 -1.85
CA MET A 85 -0.42 -6.61 -1.97
C MET A 85 -0.22 -5.73 -0.74
N MET A 86 -0.31 -6.27 0.47
CA MET A 86 -0.02 -5.53 1.71
C MET A 86 1.42 -5.00 1.73
N ASN A 87 2.40 -5.82 1.37
CA ASN A 87 3.79 -5.40 1.34
C ASN A 87 4.04 -4.30 0.31
N LEU A 88 3.44 -4.39 -0.88
CA LEU A 88 3.47 -3.32 -1.88
C LEU A 88 2.88 -2.02 -1.33
N ASN A 89 1.71 -2.11 -0.67
CA ASN A 89 1.08 -0.93 -0.07
C ASN A 89 1.95 -0.32 1.02
N PHE A 90 2.51 -1.11 1.93
CA PHE A 90 3.36 -0.61 3.02
C PHE A 90 4.63 0.09 2.50
N LYS A 91 5.31 -0.54 1.56
CA LYS A 91 6.61 -0.03 1.09
C LYS A 91 6.52 1.17 0.17
N TRP A 92 5.40 1.32 -0.56
CA TRP A 92 5.34 2.32 -1.62
C TRP A 92 4.18 3.29 -1.46
N PHE A 93 2.96 2.78 -1.31
CA PHE A 93 1.78 3.64 -1.28
C PHE A 93 1.64 4.38 0.04
N MET A 94 1.69 3.65 1.15
CA MET A 94 1.60 4.21 2.50
C MET A 94 2.69 5.26 2.76
N GLN A 95 3.94 4.95 2.42
CA GLN A 95 5.04 5.90 2.61
C GLN A 95 4.82 7.21 1.85
N THR A 96 4.32 7.11 0.60
CA THR A 96 4.00 8.30 -0.19
C THR A 96 2.89 9.12 0.43
N LEU A 97 1.86 8.48 0.98
CA LEU A 97 0.76 9.16 1.66
C LEU A 97 1.22 9.84 2.95
N LEU A 98 2.02 9.15 3.74
CA LEU A 98 2.56 9.69 4.99
C LEU A 98 3.48 10.89 4.75
N ASP A 99 4.40 10.78 3.81
CA ASP A 99 5.32 11.88 3.44
C ASP A 99 4.56 13.11 2.95
N ARG A 100 3.56 12.91 2.09
CA ARG A 100 2.67 13.99 1.66
C ARG A 100 1.93 14.61 2.83
N LYS A 101 1.32 13.78 3.68
CA LYS A 101 0.55 14.24 4.84
C LYS A 101 1.42 15.06 5.78
N ASP A 102 2.57 14.53 6.17
CA ASP A 102 3.49 15.18 7.09
C ASP A 102 3.94 16.55 6.56
N ARG A 103 4.45 16.59 5.34
CA ARG A 103 4.96 17.85 4.75
C ARG A 103 3.89 18.92 4.63
N MET A 104 2.69 18.56 4.16
CA MET A 104 1.62 19.54 3.94
C MET A 104 1.00 20.01 5.24
N SER A 105 0.80 19.14 6.21
CA SER A 105 0.24 19.50 7.51
C SER A 105 1.23 20.33 8.34
N MET A 106 2.50 19.93 8.37
CA MET A 106 3.54 20.69 9.08
C MET A 106 3.79 22.06 8.47
N TYR A 107 3.71 22.19 7.14
CA TYR A 107 3.74 23.48 6.47
C TYR A 107 2.64 24.43 6.97
N SER A 108 1.47 23.88 7.30
CA SER A 108 0.33 24.62 7.83
C SER A 108 0.33 24.73 9.37
N GLY A 109 1.39 24.28 10.05
CA GLY A 109 1.49 24.31 11.51
C GLY A 109 0.60 23.29 12.23
N LEU A 110 0.12 22.25 11.51
CA LEU A 110 -0.70 21.19 12.05
C LEU A 110 0.12 19.90 12.20
N GLU A 111 0.28 19.41 13.42
CA GLU A 111 0.85 18.08 13.67
C GLU A 111 -0.21 17.00 13.46
N VAL A 112 0.02 16.10 12.51
CA VAL A 112 -0.87 14.95 12.27
C VAL A 112 -0.24 13.69 12.85
N ARG A 113 -1.02 12.98 13.67
CA ARG A 113 -0.64 11.67 14.23
C ARG A 113 -1.51 10.58 13.61
N VAL A 114 -0.89 9.42 13.36
CA VAL A 114 -1.45 8.31 12.60
C VAL A 114 -1.40 7.01 13.42
N PRO A 115 -2.32 6.81 14.37
CA PRO A 115 -2.27 5.66 15.30
C PRO A 115 -2.24 4.29 14.60
N PHE A 116 -2.88 4.15 13.43
CA PHE A 116 -2.86 2.90 12.68
C PHE A 116 -1.51 2.57 12.03
N CYS A 117 -0.56 3.51 12.01
CA CYS A 117 0.82 3.25 11.58
C CYS A 117 1.70 2.65 12.68
N ASP A 118 1.15 2.27 13.82
CA ASP A 118 1.90 1.52 14.84
C ASP A 118 2.33 0.17 14.25
N TYR A 119 3.66 -0.06 14.23
CA TYR A 119 4.23 -1.26 13.62
C TYR A 119 3.70 -2.55 14.26
N ARG A 120 3.34 -2.53 15.55
CA ARG A 120 2.80 -3.68 16.28
C ARG A 120 1.44 -4.10 15.74
N ILE A 121 0.60 -3.13 15.38
CA ILE A 121 -0.69 -3.38 14.73
C ILE A 121 -0.46 -3.94 13.32
N ALA A 122 0.47 -3.36 12.57
CA ALA A 122 0.80 -3.81 11.23
C ALA A 122 1.34 -5.26 11.22
N GLU A 123 2.26 -5.60 12.13
CA GLU A 123 2.80 -6.96 12.28
C GLU A 123 1.71 -7.99 12.64
N TYR A 124 0.85 -7.65 13.59
CA TYR A 124 -0.28 -8.50 13.94
C TYR A 124 -1.19 -8.75 12.75
N LEU A 125 -1.63 -7.67 12.10
CA LEU A 125 -2.56 -7.74 10.97
C LEU A 125 -1.95 -8.38 9.73
N TYR A 126 -0.64 -8.29 9.53
CA TYR A 126 0.03 -9.00 8.45
C TYR A 126 -0.17 -10.51 8.53
N SER A 127 -0.28 -11.03 9.75
CA SER A 127 -0.47 -12.45 10.02
C SER A 127 -1.94 -12.89 9.99
N VAL A 128 -2.89 -11.96 10.11
CA VAL A 128 -4.34 -12.25 10.10
C VAL A 128 -4.78 -12.65 8.69
N PRO A 129 -5.48 -13.80 8.51
CA PRO A 129 -6.03 -14.22 7.23
C PRO A 129 -6.97 -13.17 6.62
N TRP A 130 -7.03 -13.17 5.29
CA TRP A 130 -7.85 -12.20 4.56
C TRP A 130 -9.34 -12.27 4.92
N GLU A 131 -9.88 -13.47 5.13
CA GLU A 131 -11.28 -13.69 5.49
C GLU A 131 -11.75 -12.91 6.72
N PHE A 132 -10.86 -12.68 7.68
CA PHE A 132 -11.17 -11.84 8.85
C PHE A 132 -11.14 -10.35 8.51
N LYS A 133 -10.21 -9.93 7.65
CA LYS A 133 -10.13 -8.51 7.23
C LYS A 133 -11.34 -8.11 6.37
N ASP A 134 -11.83 -9.06 5.57
CA ASP A 134 -13.02 -8.94 4.72
C ASP A 134 -14.27 -9.51 5.38
N TYR A 135 -14.35 -9.47 6.70
CA TYR A 135 -15.41 -10.09 7.48
C TYR A 135 -16.78 -9.63 7.00
N HIS A 136 -17.69 -10.58 6.76
CA HIS A 136 -18.99 -10.37 6.12
C HIS A 136 -18.93 -9.72 4.72
N GLY A 137 -17.82 -9.82 4.01
CA GLY A 137 -17.64 -9.17 2.72
C GLY A 137 -17.56 -7.64 2.81
N GLN A 138 -17.30 -7.11 3.99
CA GLN A 138 -17.22 -5.68 4.23
C GLN A 138 -15.78 -5.18 4.19
N GLU A 139 -15.61 -4.01 3.63
CA GLU A 139 -14.34 -3.28 3.66
C GLU A 139 -13.92 -3.01 5.12
N LYS A 140 -12.70 -3.43 5.46
CA LYS A 140 -12.17 -3.34 6.84
C LYS A 140 -13.09 -4.03 7.87
N GLY A 141 -13.71 -5.16 7.49
CA GLY A 141 -14.70 -5.85 8.31
C GLY A 141 -14.23 -6.11 9.73
N LEU A 142 -13.00 -6.62 9.91
CA LEU A 142 -12.41 -6.82 11.24
C LEU A 142 -12.40 -5.53 12.09
N LEU A 143 -12.03 -4.40 11.49
CA LEU A 143 -11.99 -3.11 12.20
C LEU A 143 -13.40 -2.60 12.55
N ARG A 144 -14.39 -2.93 11.74
CA ARG A 144 -15.77 -2.50 11.97
C ARG A 144 -16.46 -3.28 13.09
N GLU A 145 -16.03 -4.51 13.32
CA GLU A 145 -16.57 -5.39 14.35
C GLU A 145 -15.85 -5.23 15.71
N ALA A 146 -14.66 -4.63 15.73
CA ALA A 146 -13.89 -4.38 16.94
C ALA A 146 -14.37 -3.14 17.70
#